data_52043551f7a96ac12f2c23e052102b2a
#
_entry.id   52043551f7a96ac12f2c23e052102b2a
#
_cell.length_a   1.000
_cell.length_b   1.000
_cell.length_c   1.000
_cell.angle_alpha   90.00
_cell.angle_beta   90.00
_cell.angle_gamma   90.00
#
_symmetry.space_group_name_H-M   'P 1'
#
loop_
_entity.id
_entity.type
_entity.pdbx_description
1 polymer ?
#
loop_
_entity_poly.entity_id
_entity_poly.type
_entity_poly.pdbx_seq_one_letter_code
_entity_poly.pdbx_strand_id
1 'polypeptide(L)'
;MVSMMISMLLFACVALANITTVGAESWSEWTAGLPKHFWLSNGLVLMSFFMLSMVNLTFLYAASKDFQRRNYVNELLNQMLEVDANRRTAVGIRMLAINFCDPISLLTWLELRRMSLDIGKRFFVRI
;
A
#
# COMPACT_ATOMS: atom_id res chain seq x y z
N MET A 1 -9.15 -6.67 -2.34
CA MET A 1 -9.71 -8.02 -2.21
C MET A 1 -9.24 -8.76 -0.96
N VAL A 2 -7.95 -8.95 -0.74
CA VAL A 2 -7.42 -9.69 0.44
C VAL A 2 -7.92 -9.12 1.78
N SER A 3 -7.90 -7.81 1.97
CA SER A 3 -8.36 -7.17 3.22
C SER A 3 -9.86 -7.37 3.48
N MET A 4 -10.67 -7.36 2.44
CA MET A 4 -12.11 -7.63 2.54
C MET A 4 -12.38 -9.09 2.91
N MET A 5 -11.61 -10.03 2.36
CA MET A 5 -11.69 -11.44 2.72
C MET A 5 -11.29 -11.67 4.17
N ILE A 6 -10.23 -11.02 4.66
CA ILE A 6 -9.79 -11.10 6.06
C ILE A 6 -10.88 -10.56 6.99
N SER A 7 -11.50 -9.43 6.68
CA SER A 7 -12.59 -8.86 7.48
C SER A 7 -13.82 -9.77 7.52
N MET A 8 -14.19 -10.37 6.40
CA MET A 8 -15.27 -11.36 6.33
C MET A 8 -14.95 -12.61 7.14
N LEU A 9 -13.71 -13.09 7.08
CA LEU A 9 -13.26 -14.28 7.80
C LEU A 9 -13.27 -14.04 9.31
N LEU A 10 -12.81 -12.88 9.78
CA LEU A 10 -12.88 -12.47 11.17
C LEU A 10 -14.32 -12.36 11.65
N PHE A 11 -15.22 -11.77 10.86
CA PHE A 11 -16.63 -11.70 11.19
C PHE A 11 -17.27 -13.10 11.30
N ALA A 12 -16.96 -13.99 10.35
CA ALA A 12 -17.44 -15.37 10.38
C ALA A 12 -16.92 -16.13 11.60
N CYS A 13 -15.65 -15.93 12.00
CA CYS A 13 -15.09 -16.51 13.22
C CYS A 13 -15.79 -16.01 14.48
N VAL A 14 -16.06 -14.71 14.57
CA VAL A 14 -16.78 -14.12 15.72
C VAL A 14 -18.23 -14.64 15.78
N ALA A 15 -18.90 -14.72 14.62
CA ALA A 15 -20.25 -15.27 14.53
C ALA A 15 -20.29 -16.75 14.96
N LEU A 16 -19.36 -17.57 14.47
CA LEU A 16 -19.22 -18.98 14.86
C LEU A 16 -18.93 -19.15 16.35
N ALA A 17 -18.02 -18.36 16.91
CA ALA A 17 -17.73 -18.39 18.34
C ALA A 17 -18.97 -18.05 19.18
N ASN A 18 -19.78 -17.09 18.76
CA ASN A 18 -21.04 -16.73 19.42
C ASN A 18 -22.08 -17.86 19.33
N ILE A 19 -22.18 -18.56 18.19
CA ILE A 19 -23.08 -19.72 18.04
C ILE A 19 -22.70 -20.83 19.01
N THR A 20 -21.42 -21.15 19.11
CA THR A 20 -20.92 -22.22 20.01
C THR A 20 -21.09 -21.88 21.49
N THR A 21 -21.00 -20.60 21.87
CA THR A 21 -21.20 -20.17 23.26
C THR A 21 -22.67 -20.14 23.68
N VAL A 22 -23.58 -19.90 22.74
CA VAL A 22 -25.05 -19.86 23.03
C VAL A 22 -25.68 -21.26 22.98
N GLY A 23 -24.95 -22.27 22.45
CA GLY A 23 -25.46 -23.66 22.40
C GLY A 23 -26.62 -23.85 21.40
N ALA A 24 -26.74 -22.97 20.40
CA ALA A 24 -27.78 -23.07 19.38
C ALA A 24 -27.49 -24.24 18.42
N GLU A 25 -28.45 -25.10 18.19
CA GLU A 25 -28.29 -26.26 17.32
C GLU A 25 -28.42 -25.89 15.83
N SER A 26 -29.07 -24.76 15.53
CA SER A 26 -29.23 -24.26 14.16
C SER A 26 -29.07 -22.75 14.07
N TRP A 27 -28.69 -22.27 12.87
CA TRP A 27 -28.59 -20.85 12.58
C TRP A 27 -29.93 -20.11 12.77
N SER A 28 -31.04 -20.75 12.43
CA SER A 28 -32.38 -20.18 12.55
C SER A 28 -32.80 -19.95 14.00
N GLU A 29 -32.51 -20.89 14.90
CA GLU A 29 -32.76 -20.78 16.33
C GLU A 29 -31.89 -19.67 16.95
N TRP A 30 -30.62 -19.64 16.58
CA TRP A 30 -29.70 -18.60 17.02
C TRP A 30 -30.17 -17.21 16.63
N THR A 31 -30.62 -17.03 15.37
CA THR A 31 -31.09 -15.72 14.89
C THR A 31 -32.44 -15.29 15.50
N ALA A 32 -33.33 -16.23 15.79
CA ALA A 32 -34.64 -15.94 16.38
C ALA A 32 -34.56 -15.49 17.85
N GLY A 33 -33.55 -15.98 18.60
CA GLY A 33 -33.35 -15.64 20.02
C GLY A 33 -32.57 -14.35 20.28
N LEU A 34 -32.01 -13.72 19.23
CA LEU A 34 -31.13 -12.57 19.41
C LEU A 34 -31.89 -11.26 19.54
N PRO A 35 -31.54 -10.41 20.51
CA PRO A 35 -32.16 -9.10 20.65
C PRO A 35 -31.78 -8.18 19.45
N LYS A 36 -32.70 -7.28 19.08
CA LYS A 36 -32.53 -6.38 17.91
C LYS A 36 -31.23 -5.56 17.94
N HIS A 37 -30.77 -5.17 19.12
CA HIS A 37 -29.51 -4.44 19.30
C HIS A 37 -28.26 -5.28 19.01
N PHE A 38 -28.35 -6.61 19.08
CA PHE A 38 -27.26 -7.50 18.67
C PHE A 38 -26.93 -7.34 17.18
N TRP A 39 -27.94 -7.31 16.34
CA TRP A 39 -27.79 -7.12 14.90
C TRP A 39 -27.20 -5.74 14.57
N LEU A 40 -27.67 -4.70 15.28
CA LEU A 40 -27.14 -3.35 15.13
C LEU A 40 -25.66 -3.28 15.54
N SER A 41 -25.30 -3.87 16.68
CA SER A 41 -23.92 -3.89 17.18
C SER A 41 -22.99 -4.63 16.21
N ASN A 42 -23.38 -5.82 15.75
CA ASN A 42 -22.56 -6.57 14.79
C ASN A 42 -22.46 -5.87 13.43
N GLY A 43 -23.53 -5.22 12.97
CA GLY A 43 -23.51 -4.39 11.77
C GLY A 43 -22.52 -3.22 11.88
N LEU A 44 -22.49 -2.54 13.01
CA LEU A 44 -21.52 -1.45 13.28
C LEU A 44 -20.08 -1.96 13.32
N VAL A 45 -19.85 -3.11 13.94
CA VAL A 45 -18.52 -3.76 13.97
C VAL A 45 -18.07 -4.11 12.56
N LEU A 46 -18.93 -4.73 11.76
CA LEU A 46 -18.63 -5.08 10.37
C LEU A 46 -18.30 -3.83 9.54
N MET A 47 -19.09 -2.77 9.71
CA MET A 47 -18.88 -1.50 9.01
C MET A 47 -17.56 -0.86 9.43
N SER A 48 -17.18 -0.93 10.70
CA SER A 48 -15.91 -0.44 11.21
C SER A 48 -14.71 -1.20 10.61
N PHE A 49 -14.80 -2.52 10.53
CA PHE A 49 -13.78 -3.34 9.87
C PHE A 49 -13.67 -3.04 8.37
N PHE A 50 -14.80 -2.82 7.70
CA PHE A 50 -14.80 -2.44 6.29
C PHE A 50 -14.13 -1.08 6.08
N MET A 51 -14.46 -0.08 6.89
CA MET A 51 -13.82 1.24 6.83
C MET A 51 -12.32 1.16 7.10
N LEU A 52 -11.89 0.43 8.12
CA LEU A 52 -10.48 0.22 8.43
C LEU A 52 -9.74 -0.47 7.27
N SER A 53 -10.37 -1.45 6.63
CA SER A 53 -9.84 -2.12 5.45
C SER A 53 -9.66 -1.17 4.27
N MET A 54 -10.61 -0.28 4.02
CA MET A 54 -10.53 0.73 2.96
C MET A 54 -9.39 1.72 3.21
N VAL A 55 -9.22 2.18 4.45
CA VAL A 55 -8.09 3.05 4.84
C VAL A 55 -6.76 2.34 4.59
N ASN A 56 -6.62 1.08 5.02
CA ASN A 56 -5.41 0.29 4.81
C ASN A 56 -5.11 0.08 3.31
N LEU A 57 -6.12 -0.22 2.50
CA LEU A 57 -5.95 -0.38 1.04
C LEU A 57 -5.50 0.92 0.39
N THR A 58 -6.08 2.05 0.78
CA THR A 58 -5.70 3.38 0.28
C THR A 58 -4.25 3.69 0.64
N PHE A 59 -3.86 3.38 1.88
CA PHE A 59 -2.48 3.56 2.34
C PHE A 59 -1.50 2.68 1.56
N LEU A 60 -1.80 1.39 1.38
CA LEU A 60 -0.96 0.45 0.62
C LEU A 60 -0.84 0.88 -0.85
N TYR A 61 -1.93 1.37 -1.44
CA TYR A 61 -1.92 1.89 -2.81
C TYR A 61 -1.02 3.12 -2.93
N ALA A 62 -1.14 4.08 -2.01
CA ALA A 62 -0.30 5.28 -1.99
C ALA A 62 1.18 4.92 -1.80
N ALA A 63 1.50 4.02 -0.87
CA ALA A 63 2.85 3.53 -0.63
C ALA A 63 3.43 2.81 -1.85
N SER A 64 2.63 1.98 -2.54
CA SER A 64 3.04 1.30 -3.77
C SER A 64 3.35 2.28 -4.90
N LYS A 65 2.53 3.32 -5.08
CA LYS A 65 2.77 4.38 -6.07
C LYS A 65 4.04 5.17 -5.77
N ASP A 66 4.28 5.47 -4.51
CA ASP A 66 5.49 6.19 -4.10
C ASP A 66 6.74 5.33 -4.32
N PHE A 67 6.67 4.04 -4.01
CA PHE A 67 7.74 3.08 -4.29
C PHE A 67 8.02 2.95 -5.79
N GLN A 68 7.00 2.84 -6.63
CA GLN A 68 7.15 2.79 -8.09
C GLN A 68 7.82 4.06 -8.62
N ARG A 69 7.41 5.24 -8.13
CA ARG A 69 8.02 6.52 -8.50
C ARG A 69 9.50 6.57 -8.13
N ARG A 70 9.87 6.11 -6.94
CA ARG A 70 11.28 6.05 -6.49
C ARG A 70 12.10 5.11 -7.35
N ASN A 71 11.58 3.91 -7.63
CA ASN A 71 12.26 2.96 -8.51
C ASN A 71 12.45 3.53 -9.91
N TYR A 72 11.46 4.21 -10.45
CA TYR A 72 11.56 4.86 -11.74
C TYR A 72 12.65 5.95 -11.75
N VAL A 73 12.69 6.82 -10.75
CA VAL A 73 13.74 7.86 -10.64
C VAL A 73 15.13 7.24 -10.48
N ASN A 74 15.27 6.19 -9.67
CA ASN A 74 16.55 5.49 -9.52
C ASN A 74 17.00 4.83 -10.82
N GLU A 75 16.07 4.25 -11.57
CA GLU A 75 16.35 3.67 -12.89
C GLU A 75 16.84 4.74 -13.87
N LEU A 76 16.17 5.90 -13.92
CA LEU A 76 16.62 7.04 -14.72
C LEU A 76 18.03 7.48 -14.36
N LEU A 77 18.32 7.62 -13.06
CA LEU A 77 19.64 8.03 -12.58
C LEU A 77 20.73 6.99 -12.93
N ASN A 78 20.40 5.69 -12.86
CA ASN A 78 21.32 4.62 -13.25
C ASN A 78 21.58 4.62 -14.75
N GLN A 79 20.55 4.87 -15.58
CA GLN A 79 20.72 4.97 -17.03
C GLN A 79 21.59 6.15 -17.45
N MET A 80 21.61 7.25 -16.69
CA MET A 80 22.54 8.36 -16.94
C MET A 80 24.01 7.96 -16.74
N LEU A 81 24.30 6.90 -15.98
CA LEU A 81 25.63 6.36 -15.75
C LEU A 81 26.06 5.36 -16.85
N GLU A 82 25.13 4.89 -17.67
CA GLU A 82 25.41 3.92 -18.73
C GLU A 82 26.28 4.53 -19.81
N VAL A 83 27.38 3.87 -20.12
CA VAL A 83 28.35 4.32 -21.14
C VAL A 83 27.80 4.12 -22.55
N ASP A 84 27.01 3.04 -22.76
CA ASP A 84 26.42 2.75 -24.07
C ASP A 84 25.23 3.66 -24.36
N ALA A 85 25.39 4.48 -25.42
CA ALA A 85 24.37 5.43 -25.84
C ALA A 85 23.03 4.77 -26.23
N ASN A 86 23.06 3.51 -26.70
CA ASN A 86 21.85 2.78 -27.10
C ASN A 86 21.04 2.26 -25.91
N ARG A 87 21.69 2.05 -24.78
CA ARG A 87 21.06 1.60 -23.54
C ARG A 87 20.52 2.75 -22.67
N ARG A 88 20.93 3.98 -22.96
CA ARG A 88 20.47 5.18 -22.26
C ARG A 88 19.11 5.67 -22.73
N THR A 89 18.15 4.77 -22.85
CA THR A 89 16.78 5.13 -23.26
C THR A 89 15.81 4.74 -22.15
N ALA A 90 15.15 5.75 -21.58
CA ALA A 90 14.04 5.53 -20.67
C ALA A 90 12.76 6.09 -21.28
N VAL A 91 11.71 5.28 -21.35
CA VAL A 91 10.39 5.69 -21.87
C VAL A 91 10.49 6.31 -23.29
N GLY A 92 11.39 5.78 -24.14
CA GLY A 92 11.61 6.33 -25.49
C GLY A 92 12.37 7.64 -25.57
N ILE A 93 12.84 8.17 -24.44
CA ILE A 93 13.63 9.40 -24.39
C ILE A 93 15.09 9.03 -24.16
N ARG A 94 15.96 9.57 -25.03
CA ARG A 94 17.41 9.37 -24.88
C ARG A 94 17.93 10.19 -23.71
N MET A 95 18.50 9.54 -22.71
CA MET A 95 19.05 10.19 -21.53
C MET A 95 20.45 10.77 -21.81
N LEU A 96 20.74 11.92 -21.20
CA LEU A 96 22.07 12.53 -21.26
C LEU A 96 23.05 11.69 -20.43
N ALA A 97 24.25 11.46 -20.97
CA ALA A 97 25.33 10.84 -20.21
C ALA A 97 25.94 11.83 -19.22
N ILE A 98 26.26 11.33 -18.05
CA ILE A 98 27.04 12.08 -17.08
C ILE A 98 28.51 12.00 -17.49
N ASN A 99 29.12 13.16 -17.61
CA ASN A 99 30.57 13.24 -17.80
C ASN A 99 31.26 13.22 -16.44
N PHE A 100 31.85 12.09 -16.05
CA PHE A 100 32.58 11.95 -14.79
C PHE A 100 33.83 12.84 -14.68
N CYS A 101 34.35 13.33 -15.81
CA CYS A 101 35.47 14.26 -15.84
C CYS A 101 35.04 15.71 -15.61
N ASP A 102 33.74 16.00 -15.63
CA ASP A 102 33.20 17.33 -15.36
C ASP A 102 32.63 17.38 -13.93
N PRO A 103 33.22 18.16 -13.01
CA PRO A 103 32.78 18.24 -11.64
C PRO A 103 31.35 18.79 -11.50
N ILE A 104 30.88 19.63 -12.43
CA ILE A 104 29.54 20.20 -12.39
C ILE A 104 28.51 19.11 -12.70
N SER A 105 28.73 18.31 -13.73
CA SER A 105 27.88 17.18 -14.09
C SER A 105 27.77 16.17 -12.94
N LEU A 106 28.88 15.86 -12.30
CA LEU A 106 28.91 14.93 -11.16
C LEU A 106 28.14 15.48 -9.95
N LEU A 107 28.36 16.74 -9.59
CA LEU A 107 27.64 17.38 -8.48
C LEU A 107 26.13 17.43 -8.75
N THR A 108 25.72 17.76 -9.97
CA THR A 108 24.30 17.79 -10.36
C THR A 108 23.68 16.41 -10.21
N TRP A 109 24.36 15.35 -10.64
CA TRP A 109 23.88 13.97 -10.48
C TRP A 109 23.76 13.57 -9.01
N LEU A 110 24.76 13.89 -8.18
CA LEU A 110 24.74 13.62 -6.74
C LEU A 110 23.56 14.32 -6.06
N GLU A 111 23.27 15.55 -6.44
CA GLU A 111 22.13 16.31 -5.89
C GLU A 111 20.79 15.71 -6.32
N LEU A 112 20.65 15.31 -7.58
CA LEU A 112 19.46 14.60 -8.07
C LEU A 112 19.26 13.28 -7.31
N ARG A 113 20.33 12.52 -7.08
CA ARG A 113 20.29 11.29 -6.28
C ARG A 113 19.87 11.56 -4.83
N ARG A 114 20.40 12.62 -4.22
CA ARG A 114 20.02 13.04 -2.87
C ARG A 114 18.56 13.42 -2.79
N MET A 115 18.05 14.20 -3.74
CA MET A 115 16.62 14.54 -3.84
C MET A 115 15.74 13.29 -4.00
N SER A 116 16.16 12.32 -4.78
CA SER A 116 15.46 11.02 -4.93
C SER A 116 15.33 10.28 -3.60
N LEU A 117 16.37 10.29 -2.77
CA LEU A 117 16.33 9.68 -1.43
C LEU A 117 15.40 10.43 -0.46
N ASP A 118 15.25 11.73 -0.62
CA ASP A 118 14.39 12.55 0.25
C ASP A 118 12.89 12.44 -0.09
N ILE A 119 12.55 12.06 -1.31
CA ILE A 119 11.15 11.86 -1.72
C ILE A 119 10.42 10.86 -0.79
N GLY A 120 11.10 9.80 -0.35
CA GLY A 120 10.51 8.80 0.55
C GLY A 120 10.48 9.20 2.03
N LYS A 121 11.40 10.06 2.48
CA LYS A 121 11.43 10.48 3.90
C LYS A 121 10.21 11.32 4.27
N ARG A 122 9.72 12.16 3.37
CA ARG A 122 8.56 13.03 3.61
C ARG A 122 7.27 12.25 3.87
N PHE A 123 7.16 11.03 3.37
CA PHE A 123 6.01 10.17 3.59
C PHE A 123 5.99 9.61 5.03
N PHE A 124 7.15 9.21 5.56
CA PHE A 124 7.28 8.65 6.91
C PHE A 124 7.28 9.68 8.03
N VAL A 125 7.59 10.94 7.75
CA VAL A 125 7.61 12.02 8.75
C VAL A 125 6.22 12.61 8.99
N ARG A 126 5.24 12.33 8.14
CA ARG A 126 3.86 12.83 8.27
C ARG A 126 2.89 11.83 8.91
N ILE A 127 3.36 10.67 9.32
CA ILE A 127 2.66 9.68 10.11
C ILE A 127 3.13 9.77 11.56
#